data_f78e2ee0f150b106016c33707b42ecf4
#
_entry.id   f78e2ee0f150b106016c33707b42ecf4
#
_cell.length_a   1.000
_cell.length_b   1.000
_cell.length_c   1.000
_cell.angle_alpha   90.00
_cell.angle_beta   90.00
_cell.angle_gamma   90.00
#
_symmetry.space_group_name_H-M   'P 1'
#
loop_
_entity.id
_entity.type
_entity.pdbx_description
1 polymer ?
#
loop_
_entity_poly.entity_id
_entity_poly.type
_entity_poly.pdbx_seq_one_letter_code
_entity_poly.pdbx_strand_id
1 'polypeptide(L)'
;LESDAITFDICRKLIHDYELTSESEIGLAIKYMVDKHHKIIEGAAGVALASFLKRAAEFENQTVVIIICGGNITTEKLKSLL
;
A
#
# COMPACT_ATOMS: atom_id res chain seq x y z
N LEU A 1 13.78 0.04 -5.48
CA LEU A 1 14.17 0.86 -6.63
C LEU A 1 15.69 1.00 -6.68
N GLU A 2 16.29 0.67 -7.80
CA GLU A 2 17.75 0.74 -7.94
C GLU A 2 18.23 2.19 -8.02
N SER A 3 19.33 2.47 -7.34
CA SER A 3 19.82 3.85 -7.20
C SER A 3 20.31 4.49 -8.51
N ASP A 4 20.68 3.68 -9.51
CA ASP A 4 21.13 4.16 -10.81
C ASP A 4 20.05 4.11 -11.90
N ALA A 5 18.84 3.69 -11.56
CA ALA A 5 17.71 3.68 -12.48
C ALA A 5 17.22 5.12 -12.74
N ILE A 6 16.82 5.39 -13.99
CA ILE A 6 16.25 6.70 -14.35
C ILE A 6 15.01 7.04 -13.51
N THR A 7 14.21 6.03 -13.19
CA THR A 7 13.03 6.19 -12.34
C THR A 7 13.40 6.63 -10.93
N PHE A 8 14.54 6.20 -10.41
CA PHE A 8 15.03 6.64 -9.11
C PHE A 8 15.25 8.16 -9.08
N ASP A 9 15.90 8.70 -10.11
CA ASP A 9 16.14 10.15 -10.19
C ASP A 9 14.83 10.93 -10.28
N ILE A 10 13.88 10.44 -11.06
CA ILE A 10 12.56 11.06 -11.19
C ILE A 10 11.83 11.04 -9.85
N CYS A 11 11.81 9.91 -9.18
CA CYS A 11 11.17 9.77 -7.86
C CYS A 11 11.81 10.70 -6.84
N ARG A 12 13.13 10.78 -6.82
CA ARG A 12 13.85 11.65 -5.89
C ARG A 12 13.47 13.12 -6.04
N LYS A 13 13.13 13.54 -7.26
CA LYS A 13 12.75 14.93 -7.57
C LYS A 13 11.28 15.21 -7.30
N LEU A 14 10.40 14.22 -7.53
CA LEU A 14 8.95 14.43 -7.54
C LEU A 14 8.23 13.91 -6.30
N ILE A 15 8.77 12.89 -5.64
CA ILE A 15 8.13 12.33 -4.45
C ILE A 15 8.37 13.26 -3.27
N HIS A 16 7.27 13.67 -2.63
CA HIS A 16 7.30 14.54 -1.47
C HIS A 16 7.78 13.78 -0.22
N ASP A 17 7.29 12.57 -0.02
CA ASP A 17 7.55 11.79 1.18
C ASP A 17 7.33 10.31 0.92
N TYR A 18 7.79 9.47 1.82
CA TYR A 18 7.54 8.02 1.72
C TYR A 18 7.36 7.43 3.12
N GLU A 19 6.72 6.26 3.17
CA GLU A 19 6.45 5.56 4.42
C GLU A 19 6.81 4.09 4.27
N LEU A 20 7.40 3.52 5.30
CA LEU A 20 7.71 2.09 5.35
C LEU A 20 6.63 1.38 6.18
N THR A 21 6.23 0.21 5.71
CA THR A 21 5.22 -0.60 6.40
C THR A 21 5.76 -2.00 6.67
N SER A 22 5.29 -2.60 7.76
CA SER A 22 5.64 -3.97 8.12
C SER A 22 4.72 -4.97 7.44
N GLU A 23 5.12 -6.23 7.41
CA GLU A 23 4.29 -7.31 6.88
C GLU A 23 2.96 -7.42 7.63
N SER A 24 2.95 -7.23 8.94
CA SER A 24 1.72 -7.28 9.72
C SER A 24 0.78 -6.11 9.38
N GLU A 25 1.33 -4.93 9.14
CA GLU A 25 0.54 -3.78 8.71
C GLU A 25 -0.08 -4.00 7.34
N ILE A 26 0.67 -4.60 6.41
CA ILE A 26 0.18 -4.96 5.09
C ILE A 26 -0.95 -5.99 5.20
N GLY A 27 -0.77 -7.00 6.04
CA GLY A 27 -1.79 -8.03 6.28
C GLY A 27 -3.10 -7.44 6.81
N LEU A 28 -3.00 -6.50 7.75
CA LEU A 28 -4.18 -5.81 8.29
C LEU A 28 -4.88 -4.98 7.22
N ALA A 29 -4.12 -4.33 6.33
CA ALA A 29 -4.69 -3.55 5.23
C ALA A 29 -5.44 -4.45 4.24
N ILE A 30 -4.86 -5.60 3.90
CA ILE A 30 -5.51 -6.58 3.01
C ILE A 30 -6.80 -7.09 3.64
N LYS A 31 -6.76 -7.42 4.93
CA LYS A 31 -7.95 -7.84 5.67
C LYS A 31 -9.01 -6.75 5.68
N TYR A 32 -8.61 -5.51 5.89
CA TYR A 32 -9.52 -4.36 5.86
C TYR A 32 -10.26 -4.27 4.51
N MET A 33 -9.53 -4.44 3.41
CA MET A 33 -10.14 -4.40 2.08
C MET A 33 -11.13 -5.54 1.86
N VAL A 34 -10.81 -6.75 2.35
CA VAL A 34 -11.73 -7.89 2.26
C VAL A 34 -13.00 -7.62 3.08
N ASP A 35 -12.84 -7.17 4.32
CA ASP A 35 -13.96 -7.01 5.25
C ASP A 35 -14.85 -5.80 4.91
N LYS A 36 -14.26 -4.69 4.48
CA LYS A 36 -15.00 -3.43 4.29
C LYS A 36 -15.40 -3.16 2.85
N HIS A 37 -14.60 -3.60 1.91
CA HIS A 37 -14.82 -3.30 0.49
C HIS A 37 -15.01 -4.54 -0.37
N HIS A 38 -14.90 -5.71 0.23
CA HIS A 38 -15.09 -7.01 -0.46
C HIS A 38 -14.16 -7.16 -1.67
N LYS A 39 -12.94 -6.65 -1.53
CA LYS A 39 -11.92 -6.73 -2.57
C LYS A 39 -10.66 -7.40 -2.06
N ILE A 40 -10.08 -8.21 -2.91
CA ILE A 40 -8.80 -8.86 -2.64
C ILE A 40 -7.73 -8.06 -3.38
N ILE A 41 -6.72 -7.58 -2.64
CA ILE A 41 -5.63 -6.80 -3.20
C ILE A 41 -4.30 -7.52 -2.95
N GLU A 42 -3.33 -7.26 -3.82
CA GLU A 42 -1.99 -7.80 -3.62
C GLU A 42 -1.18 -6.98 -2.60
N GLY A 43 -0.01 -7.52 -2.22
CA GLY A 43 0.85 -6.89 -1.22
C GLY A 43 1.23 -5.45 -1.55
N ALA A 44 1.53 -5.16 -2.82
CA ALA A 44 1.92 -3.80 -3.23
C ALA A 44 0.81 -2.77 -2.97
N ALA A 45 -0.43 -3.13 -3.27
CA ALA A 45 -1.58 -2.27 -2.96
C ALA A 45 -1.83 -2.20 -1.46
N GLY A 46 -1.56 -3.31 -0.75
CA GLY A 46 -1.63 -3.36 0.70
C GLY A 46 -0.66 -2.38 1.37
N VAL A 47 0.54 -2.21 0.79
CA VAL A 47 1.51 -1.20 1.27
C VAL A 47 0.92 0.20 1.20
N ALA A 48 0.31 0.56 0.07
CA ALA A 48 -0.28 1.89 -0.11
C ALA A 48 -1.40 2.14 0.90
N LEU A 49 -2.30 1.18 1.06
CA LEU A 49 -3.40 1.30 2.01
C LEU A 49 -2.91 1.32 3.46
N ALA A 50 -1.96 0.46 3.81
CA ALA A 50 -1.38 0.41 5.15
C ALA A 50 -0.72 1.74 5.53
N SER A 51 0.02 2.33 4.59
CA SER A 51 0.66 3.63 4.78
C SER A 51 -0.37 4.72 5.05
N PHE A 52 -1.46 4.74 4.29
CA PHE A 52 -2.53 5.70 4.50
C PHE A 52 -3.19 5.51 5.87
N LEU A 53 -3.54 4.28 6.24
CA LEU A 53 -4.21 4.01 7.52
C LEU A 53 -3.32 4.43 8.70
N LYS A 54 -2.02 4.25 8.58
CA LYS A 54 -1.05 4.61 9.60
C LYS A 54 -0.95 6.12 9.81
N ARG A 55 -1.17 6.91 8.75
CA ARG A 55 -1.03 8.36 8.76
C ARG A 55 -2.33 9.10 8.43
N ALA A 56 -3.47 8.43 8.58
CA ALA A 56 -4.75 8.98 8.16
C ALA A 56 -5.07 10.36 8.77
N ALA A 57 -4.69 10.58 10.03
CA ALA A 57 -4.94 11.85 10.72
C ALA A 57 -4.23 13.04 10.05
N GLU A 58 -3.11 12.81 9.37
CA GLU A 58 -2.36 13.87 8.67
C GLU A 58 -3.07 14.35 7.42
N PHE A 59 -4.02 13.56 6.91
CA PHE A 59 -4.74 13.87 5.66
C PHE A 59 -6.17 14.32 5.89
N GLU A 60 -6.51 14.65 7.14
CA GLU A 60 -7.85 15.12 7.46
C GLU A 60 -8.20 16.35 6.61
N ASN A 61 -9.41 16.34 6.05
CA ASN A 61 -9.91 17.39 5.14
C ASN A 61 -9.15 17.50 3.82
N GLN A 62 -8.39 16.46 3.46
CA GLN A 62 -7.68 16.40 2.18
C GLN A 62 -8.25 15.28 1.31
N THR A 63 -8.16 15.45 0.00
CA THR A 63 -8.50 14.40 -0.94
C THR A 63 -7.29 13.50 -1.12
N VAL A 64 -7.47 12.19 -0.85
CA VAL A 64 -6.41 11.20 -0.96
C VAL A 64 -6.78 10.18 -2.03
N VAL A 65 -5.85 9.91 -2.93
CA VAL A 65 -6.00 8.87 -3.95
C VAL A 65 -5.04 7.74 -3.61
N ILE A 66 -5.58 6.54 -3.47
CA ILE A 66 -4.79 5.33 -3.21
C ILE A 66 -4.83 4.47 -4.46
N ILE A 67 -3.67 4.18 -5.03
CA ILE A 67 -3.59 3.34 -6.21
C ILE A 67 -3.67 1.88 -5.77
N ILE A 68 -4.73 1.21 -6.19
CA ILE A 68 -4.92 -0.22 -5.97
C ILE A 68 -4.47 -0.92 -7.24
N CYS A 69 -3.24 -1.39 -7.25
CA CYS A 69 -2.65 -2.05 -8.40
C CYS A 69 -2.66 -3.56 -8.21
N GLY A 70 -3.10 -4.27 -9.26
CA GLY A 70 -3.11 -5.72 -9.28
C GLY A 70 -4.12 -6.35 -8.34
N GLY A 71 -4.26 -7.62 -8.47
CA GLY A 71 -5.04 -8.50 -7.59
C GLY A 71 -4.34 -9.84 -7.58
N ASN A 72 -3.07 -9.81 -7.92
CA ASN A 72 -2.28 -11.01 -8.19
C ASN A 72 -1.65 -11.56 -6.91
N ILE A 73 -2.51 -12.01 -6.02
CA ILE A 73 -2.08 -12.63 -4.78
C ILE A 73 -2.47 -14.11 -4.82
N THR A 74 -1.57 -14.98 -4.38
CA THR A 74 -1.88 -16.41 -4.32
C THR A 74 -2.81 -16.70 -3.16
N THR A 75 -3.58 -17.76 -3.28
CA THR A 75 -4.46 -18.22 -2.20
C THR A 75 -3.67 -18.53 -0.92
N GLU A 76 -2.50 -19.10 -1.08
CA GLU A 76 -1.62 -19.43 0.04
C GLU A 76 -1.16 -18.19 0.78
N LYS A 77 -0.74 -17.16 0.04
CA LYS A 77 -0.30 -15.89 0.64
C LYS A 77 -1.46 -15.19 1.33
N LEU A 78 -2.61 -15.13 0.67
CA LEU A 78 -3.81 -14.53 1.24
C LEU A 78 -4.20 -15.23 2.55
N LYS A 79 -4.18 -16.55 2.55
CA LYS A 79 -4.51 -17.36 3.72
C LYS A 79 -3.58 -17.07 4.89
N SER A 80 -2.29 -16.86 4.61
CA SER A 80 -1.30 -16.56 5.65
C SER A 80 -1.48 -15.17 6.26
N LEU A 81 -2.13 -14.23 5.54
CA LEU A 81 -2.32 -12.86 5.98
C LEU A 81 -3.65 -12.62 6.71
N LEU A 82 -4.59 -13.52 6.49
CA LEU A 82 -5.89 -13.48 7.16
C LEU A 82 -5.87 -14.36 8.40
#